data_4ef94d1d76f7528b50c6433691f46c4e
#
_entry.id   4ef94d1d76f7528b50c6433691f46c4e
#
_cell.length_a   1.000
_cell.length_b   1.000
_cell.length_c   1.000
_cell.angle_alpha   90.00
_cell.angle_beta   90.00
_cell.angle_gamma   90.00
#
_symmetry.space_group_name_H-M   'P 1'
#
loop_
_entity.id
_entity.type
_entity.pdbx_description
1 polymer ?
#
loop_
_entity_poly.entity_id
_entity_poly.type
_entity_poly.pdbx_seq_one_letter_code
_entity_poly.pdbx_strand_id
1 'polypeptide(L)'
;TPTPTDNMLYFYFDGQKEPGLKIKFSDLFSGKVYPFTKPVCGNEIGGFYCYLPITYKKSCKIVFDGPKLEFIQIQYRNLPEKKVETYTGEFSQQDKDLLAEVNRIWADLSPAVTNYTFGKSAGVQTEEKVFTLSPGEEVSFFEMAEPGRIVGMSIDGGTSFEGLYKDVILSAKWDNEKVEAIYAPVADFFGYAYGKGAMRSILMGKQGTSNYCYLPMPFDKSASMKMIYKKREGIQQSPISVNVKVYYNSNKRNVKEEGKFYSVWRREKTPLGIFHKFAAQKGKGHYVGTIHQAQGLRPGMTLFFEGDDSTYVDNKMRLHGTGSEDYYNGGWYALLDRWDRGNSLPLHGCLDYSLPMARTGGYRFFLADKMSYEKEIYHGMEHGEVKNNFPVDYTSVGFFYAAQPLQGREEPTAELRTVYQPTEHIYFPQLMQLSLGGGVQVTNERGIRMTTQHGGVVRIMLNDVPEGKYKVLINYFEKPNGADFQVWQRQKQLSGWISTKKDKEVSKDRVHVGDINLTEQTNSVTFHVRNNNGGDQFELGLIILERIKE
;
A
#
# COMPACT_ATOMS: atom_id res chain seq x y z
N THR A 1 5.40 10.35 -12.54
CA THR A 1 5.56 9.65 -13.81
C THR A 1 5.22 10.62 -14.94
N PRO A 2 6.11 10.82 -15.94
CA PRO A 2 5.80 11.66 -17.11
C PRO A 2 4.54 11.16 -17.81
N THR A 3 3.72 12.07 -18.29
CA THR A 3 2.53 11.71 -19.06
C THR A 3 2.96 11.00 -20.35
N PRO A 4 2.38 9.83 -20.69
CA PRO A 4 2.65 9.17 -21.96
C PRO A 4 2.38 10.08 -23.14
N THR A 5 3.27 10.06 -24.12
CA THR A 5 3.23 10.90 -25.31
C THR A 5 2.54 10.21 -26.48
N ASP A 6 2.28 10.95 -27.56
CA ASP A 6 1.79 10.41 -28.82
C ASP A 6 2.88 9.74 -29.67
N ASN A 7 4.12 9.69 -29.18
CA ASN A 7 5.18 8.91 -29.81
C ASN A 7 4.84 7.44 -29.85
N MET A 8 5.39 6.73 -30.82
CA MET A 8 5.04 5.34 -31.09
C MET A 8 5.91 4.36 -30.32
N LEU A 9 5.31 3.27 -29.88
CA LEU A 9 5.96 2.04 -29.47
C LEU A 9 5.86 1.01 -30.59
N TYR A 10 6.99 0.39 -30.92
CA TYR A 10 7.10 -0.66 -31.91
C TYR A 10 7.59 -1.94 -31.25
N PHE A 11 6.81 -3.02 -31.37
CA PHE A 11 7.18 -4.34 -30.86
C PHE A 11 7.55 -5.25 -32.02
N TYR A 12 8.79 -5.67 -32.09
CA TYR A 12 9.33 -6.60 -33.08
C TYR A 12 9.42 -7.99 -32.46
N PHE A 13 8.71 -8.96 -33.01
CA PHE A 13 8.65 -10.31 -32.50
C PHE A 13 9.52 -11.25 -33.34
N ASP A 14 10.20 -12.18 -32.65
CA ASP A 14 10.85 -13.35 -33.24
C ASP A 14 11.84 -13.06 -34.38
N GLY A 15 12.46 -11.88 -34.36
CA GLY A 15 13.42 -11.43 -35.39
C GLY A 15 12.78 -10.89 -36.66
N GLN A 16 11.49 -10.62 -36.65
CA GLN A 16 10.80 -9.99 -37.79
C GLN A 16 11.38 -8.59 -38.09
N LYS A 17 11.40 -8.22 -39.38
CA LYS A 17 11.86 -6.89 -39.84
C LYS A 17 10.80 -5.81 -39.58
N GLU A 18 9.55 -6.15 -39.73
CA GLU A 18 8.42 -5.28 -39.46
C GLU A 18 7.88 -5.51 -38.04
N PRO A 19 7.45 -4.44 -37.33
CA PRO A 19 6.87 -4.60 -36.01
C PRO A 19 5.48 -5.27 -36.09
N GLY A 20 5.27 -6.29 -35.28
CA GLY A 20 3.99 -6.98 -35.13
C GLY A 20 2.96 -6.20 -34.31
N LEU A 21 3.41 -5.19 -33.53
CA LEU A 21 2.53 -4.25 -32.83
C LEU A 21 3.10 -2.83 -32.97
N LYS A 22 2.26 -1.91 -33.40
CA LYS A 22 2.53 -0.47 -33.44
C LYS A 22 1.42 0.25 -32.68
N ILE A 23 1.78 0.99 -31.63
CA ILE A 23 0.79 1.67 -30.80
C ILE A 23 1.38 2.98 -30.26
N LYS A 24 0.57 4.03 -30.15
CA LYS A 24 0.98 5.23 -29.43
C LYS A 24 1.20 4.89 -27.95
N PHE A 25 2.24 5.47 -27.36
CA PHE A 25 2.53 5.26 -25.94
C PHE A 25 1.35 5.69 -25.04
N SER A 26 0.69 6.80 -25.39
CA SER A 26 -0.52 7.26 -24.71
C SER A 26 -1.69 6.28 -24.86
N ASP A 27 -1.87 5.68 -26.03
CA ASP A 27 -2.98 4.76 -26.31
C ASP A 27 -2.84 3.44 -25.55
N LEU A 28 -1.61 2.92 -25.38
CA LEU A 28 -1.34 1.70 -24.62
C LEU A 28 -1.90 1.77 -23.19
N PHE A 29 -1.88 2.94 -22.57
CA PHE A 29 -2.30 3.15 -21.19
C PHE A 29 -3.62 3.94 -21.04
N SER A 30 -4.28 4.29 -22.16
CA SER A 30 -5.54 5.03 -22.12
C SER A 30 -6.70 4.23 -21.54
N GLY A 31 -6.61 2.89 -21.62
CA GLY A 31 -7.69 1.98 -21.29
C GLY A 31 -8.88 2.04 -22.26
N LYS A 32 -8.71 2.67 -23.44
CA LYS A 32 -9.77 2.90 -24.43
C LYS A 32 -9.51 2.22 -25.78
N VAL A 33 -8.28 1.84 -26.07
CA VAL A 33 -7.89 1.25 -27.35
C VAL A 33 -7.83 -0.26 -27.23
N TYR A 34 -8.69 -0.95 -27.94
CA TYR A 34 -8.72 -2.41 -27.93
C TYR A 34 -7.40 -3.01 -28.49
N PRO A 35 -6.80 -4.03 -27.84
CA PRO A 35 -7.27 -4.80 -26.67
C PRO A 35 -6.86 -4.19 -25.33
N PHE A 36 -6.19 -3.05 -25.30
CA PHE A 36 -5.66 -2.38 -24.10
C PHE A 36 -6.76 -1.56 -23.41
N THR A 37 -7.71 -2.26 -22.80
CA THR A 37 -8.91 -1.67 -22.21
C THR A 37 -8.87 -1.72 -20.68
N LYS A 38 -9.59 -0.79 -20.02
CA LYS A 38 -9.77 -0.81 -18.55
C LYS A 38 -10.60 -2.01 -18.13
N PRO A 39 -10.31 -2.57 -16.94
CA PRO A 39 -9.27 -2.18 -15.98
C PRO A 39 -7.94 -2.92 -16.14
N VAL A 40 -7.76 -3.69 -17.22
CA VAL A 40 -6.51 -4.44 -17.49
C VAL A 40 -5.35 -3.49 -17.85
N CYS A 41 -5.66 -2.39 -18.51
CA CYS A 41 -4.71 -1.32 -18.81
C CYS A 41 -5.28 0.03 -18.34
N GLY A 42 -4.43 0.93 -17.86
CA GLY A 42 -4.91 2.23 -17.40
C GLY A 42 -3.92 3.07 -16.61
N ASN A 43 -4.45 4.09 -15.93
CA ASN A 43 -3.75 4.97 -15.01
C ASN A 43 -4.76 5.48 -13.96
N GLU A 44 -4.92 4.77 -12.86
CA GLU A 44 -5.95 5.10 -11.87
C GLU A 44 -5.39 5.73 -10.59
N ILE A 45 -4.16 5.39 -10.18
CA ILE A 45 -3.52 5.91 -8.96
C ILE A 45 -2.17 6.59 -9.23
N GLY A 46 -1.97 7.10 -10.43
CA GLY A 46 -0.79 7.86 -10.80
C GLY A 46 0.23 7.09 -11.63
N GLY A 47 0.29 5.78 -11.52
CA GLY A 47 1.10 4.91 -12.36
C GLY A 47 0.35 4.43 -13.59
N PHE A 48 1.04 4.39 -14.73
CA PHE A 48 0.52 3.82 -15.97
C PHE A 48 0.82 2.32 -15.99
N TYR A 49 -0.17 1.48 -16.26
CA TYR A 49 -0.01 0.02 -16.22
C TYR A 49 -0.71 -0.67 -17.39
N CYS A 50 -0.14 -1.81 -17.80
CA CYS A 50 -0.74 -2.74 -18.75
C CYS A 50 -0.46 -4.17 -18.30
N TYR A 51 -1.49 -4.89 -17.91
CA TYR A 51 -1.43 -6.30 -17.51
C TYR A 51 -1.80 -7.27 -18.62
N LEU A 52 -2.15 -6.77 -19.82
CA LEU A 52 -2.40 -7.61 -20.97
C LEU A 52 -1.08 -8.28 -21.39
N PRO A 53 -0.99 -9.62 -21.41
CA PRO A 53 0.22 -10.30 -21.86
C PRO A 53 0.43 -10.10 -23.36
N ILE A 54 1.64 -9.66 -23.75
CA ILE A 54 2.08 -9.58 -25.14
C ILE A 54 3.06 -10.72 -25.37
N THR A 55 2.64 -11.75 -26.07
CA THR A 55 3.35 -13.02 -26.19
C THR A 55 4.31 -13.08 -27.38
N TYR A 56 5.40 -13.84 -27.27
CA TYR A 56 6.35 -14.09 -28.35
C TYR A 56 7.03 -15.47 -28.20
N LYS A 57 7.43 -16.09 -29.32
CA LYS A 57 8.05 -17.42 -29.31
C LYS A 57 9.53 -17.43 -29.00
N LYS A 58 10.29 -16.49 -29.56
CA LYS A 58 11.76 -16.49 -29.50
C LYS A 58 12.32 -15.23 -28.87
N SER A 59 11.86 -14.07 -29.32
CA SER A 59 12.39 -12.78 -28.88
C SER A 59 11.38 -11.65 -29.08
N CYS A 60 11.48 -10.61 -28.24
CA CYS A 60 10.76 -9.38 -28.40
C CYS A 60 11.74 -8.21 -28.28
N LYS A 61 11.71 -7.29 -29.24
CA LYS A 61 12.42 -6.02 -29.20
C LYS A 61 11.39 -4.89 -29.18
N ILE A 62 11.48 -4.02 -28.20
CA ILE A 62 10.59 -2.87 -28.04
C ILE A 62 11.38 -1.61 -28.34
N VAL A 63 10.85 -0.77 -29.23
CA VAL A 63 11.47 0.50 -29.65
C VAL A 63 10.45 1.63 -29.43
N PHE A 64 10.92 2.69 -28.80
CA PHE A 64 10.21 3.94 -28.63
C PHE A 64 10.81 4.99 -29.58
N ASP A 65 9.99 5.72 -30.32
CA ASP A 65 10.44 6.72 -31.30
C ASP A 65 10.48 8.16 -30.74
N GLY A 66 10.36 8.31 -29.42
CA GLY A 66 10.43 9.60 -28.75
C GLY A 66 11.83 9.92 -28.20
N PRO A 67 12.01 11.14 -27.65
CA PRO A 67 13.32 11.60 -27.20
C PRO A 67 13.85 10.84 -25.98
N LYS A 68 12.98 10.46 -25.03
CA LYS A 68 13.36 9.79 -23.79
C LYS A 68 12.16 9.08 -23.15
N LEU A 69 12.39 7.90 -22.58
CA LEU A 69 11.53 7.26 -21.61
C LEU A 69 12.18 7.30 -20.25
N GLU A 70 11.43 7.68 -19.23
CA GLU A 70 11.86 7.67 -17.84
C GLU A 70 10.89 6.85 -17.00
N PHE A 71 11.40 6.20 -15.93
CA PHE A 71 10.60 5.46 -14.97
C PHE A 71 9.67 4.41 -15.59
N ILE A 72 10.19 3.65 -16.55
CA ILE A 72 9.47 2.56 -17.20
C ILE A 72 9.99 1.21 -16.74
N GLN A 73 9.07 0.30 -16.42
CA GLN A 73 9.37 -1.09 -16.11
C GLN A 73 8.64 -2.00 -17.12
N ILE A 74 9.39 -2.90 -17.74
CA ILE A 74 8.85 -3.92 -18.63
C ILE A 74 9.24 -5.28 -18.06
N GLN A 75 8.25 -6.01 -17.55
CA GLN A 75 8.47 -7.34 -17.00
C GLN A 75 8.19 -8.39 -18.07
N TYR A 76 9.04 -9.39 -18.15
CA TYR A 76 8.83 -10.54 -19.03
C TYR A 76 9.03 -11.85 -18.27
N ARG A 77 8.44 -12.90 -18.81
CA ARG A 77 8.49 -14.22 -18.22
C ARG A 77 8.82 -15.28 -19.28
N ASN A 78 9.84 -16.07 -19.01
CA ASN A 78 10.19 -17.20 -19.86
C ASN A 78 9.33 -18.42 -19.48
N LEU A 79 8.77 -19.08 -20.50
CA LEU A 79 7.95 -20.29 -20.36
C LEU A 79 8.54 -21.42 -21.23
N PRO A 80 9.73 -21.96 -20.88
CA PRO A 80 10.47 -22.86 -21.77
C PRO A 80 9.74 -24.16 -22.07
N GLU A 81 8.88 -24.62 -21.16
CA GLU A 81 8.13 -25.87 -21.29
C GLU A 81 6.73 -25.67 -21.89
N LYS A 82 6.33 -24.44 -22.18
CA LYS A 82 5.00 -24.13 -22.74
C LYS A 82 5.12 -23.69 -24.20
N LYS A 83 4.19 -24.17 -25.00
CA LYS A 83 4.05 -23.66 -26.36
C LYS A 83 3.37 -22.30 -26.30
N VAL A 84 4.10 -21.25 -26.65
CA VAL A 84 3.60 -19.88 -26.70
C VAL A 84 3.47 -19.46 -28.16
N GLU A 85 2.31 -18.92 -28.53
CA GLU A 85 2.10 -18.32 -29.85
C GLU A 85 2.48 -16.83 -29.81
N THR A 86 3.06 -16.36 -30.91
CA THR A 86 3.43 -14.95 -31.05
C THR A 86 2.18 -14.08 -31.22
N TYR A 87 2.14 -12.96 -30.53
CA TYR A 87 1.08 -11.96 -30.64
C TYR A 87 0.94 -11.48 -32.09
N THR A 88 -0.27 -11.54 -32.64
CA THR A 88 -0.58 -11.12 -34.02
C THR A 88 -1.44 -9.86 -34.09
N GLY A 89 -2.05 -9.45 -32.97
CA GLY A 89 -3.09 -8.42 -32.96
C GLY A 89 -4.47 -8.92 -33.41
N GLU A 90 -4.55 -10.16 -33.87
CA GLU A 90 -5.81 -10.80 -34.24
C GLU A 90 -6.34 -11.61 -33.07
N PHE A 91 -7.60 -11.43 -32.75
CA PHE A 91 -8.29 -12.08 -31.66
C PHE A 91 -9.47 -12.90 -32.18
N SER A 92 -9.50 -14.18 -31.82
CA SER A 92 -10.69 -15.00 -32.05
C SER A 92 -11.89 -14.47 -31.26
N GLN A 93 -13.09 -14.91 -31.58
CA GLN A 93 -14.27 -14.52 -30.80
C GLN A 93 -14.13 -15.00 -29.35
N GLN A 94 -13.55 -16.17 -29.11
CA GLN A 94 -13.26 -16.69 -27.78
C GLN A 94 -12.30 -15.79 -26.99
N ASP A 95 -11.24 -15.26 -27.61
CA ASP A 95 -10.29 -14.34 -26.95
C ASP A 95 -10.97 -13.01 -26.58
N LYS A 96 -11.84 -12.51 -27.47
CA LYS A 96 -12.63 -11.30 -27.20
C LYS A 96 -13.59 -11.49 -26.04
N ASP A 97 -14.28 -12.61 -25.99
CA ASP A 97 -15.20 -12.94 -24.90
C ASP A 97 -14.45 -13.11 -23.57
N LEU A 98 -13.28 -13.76 -23.57
CA LEU A 98 -12.42 -13.91 -22.40
C LEU A 98 -11.91 -12.56 -21.90
N LEU A 99 -11.45 -11.66 -22.79
CA LEU A 99 -10.98 -10.34 -22.38
C LEU A 99 -12.13 -9.50 -21.81
N ALA A 100 -13.32 -9.58 -22.41
CA ALA A 100 -14.51 -8.90 -21.90
C ALA A 100 -14.88 -9.43 -20.51
N GLU A 101 -14.81 -10.75 -20.29
CA GLU A 101 -15.07 -11.38 -18.99
C GLU A 101 -14.03 -10.95 -17.95
N VAL A 102 -12.74 -10.94 -18.27
CA VAL A 102 -11.68 -10.47 -17.37
C VAL A 102 -11.90 -8.99 -16.99
N ASN A 103 -12.17 -8.13 -17.97
CA ASN A 103 -12.44 -6.72 -17.71
C ASN A 103 -13.64 -6.53 -16.78
N ARG A 104 -14.71 -7.31 -16.96
CA ARG A 104 -15.91 -7.25 -16.11
C ARG A 104 -15.62 -7.71 -14.67
N ILE A 105 -14.90 -8.84 -14.50
CA ILE A 105 -14.51 -9.34 -13.18
C ILE A 105 -13.62 -8.33 -12.46
N TRP A 106 -12.65 -7.76 -13.15
CA TRP A 106 -11.70 -6.82 -12.57
C TRP A 106 -12.34 -5.47 -12.23
N ALA A 107 -13.34 -5.04 -12.98
CA ALA A 107 -14.08 -3.81 -12.69
C ALA A 107 -14.98 -3.93 -11.45
N ASP A 108 -15.51 -5.11 -11.18
CA ASP A 108 -16.43 -5.33 -10.06
C ASP A 108 -15.72 -5.36 -8.70
N LEU A 109 -14.49 -5.91 -8.62
CA LEU A 109 -13.77 -6.10 -7.35
C LEU A 109 -14.67 -6.66 -6.23
N SER A 110 -15.61 -7.53 -6.58
CA SER A 110 -16.63 -8.04 -5.66
C SER A 110 -16.27 -9.44 -5.19
N PRO A 111 -16.65 -9.82 -3.95
CA PRO A 111 -16.62 -11.22 -3.53
C PRO A 111 -17.47 -12.15 -4.43
N ALA A 112 -18.37 -11.61 -5.25
CA ALA A 112 -19.08 -12.37 -6.29
C ALA A 112 -18.14 -12.97 -7.34
N VAL A 113 -16.90 -12.56 -7.38
CA VAL A 113 -15.81 -13.23 -8.14
C VAL A 113 -15.68 -14.70 -7.74
N THR A 114 -16.16 -15.12 -6.57
CA THR A 114 -16.29 -16.53 -6.17
C THR A 114 -17.07 -17.35 -7.19
N ASN A 115 -18.06 -16.76 -7.87
CA ASN A 115 -18.78 -17.44 -8.93
C ASN A 115 -17.87 -17.84 -10.10
N TYR A 116 -16.78 -17.12 -10.33
CA TYR A 116 -15.77 -17.44 -11.34
C TYR A 116 -14.71 -18.39 -10.83
N THR A 117 -14.26 -18.19 -9.61
CA THR A 117 -13.24 -19.02 -8.97
C THR A 117 -13.77 -20.42 -8.66
N PHE A 118 -15.05 -20.53 -8.29
CA PHE A 118 -15.68 -21.80 -7.88
C PHE A 118 -16.76 -22.29 -8.84
N GLY A 119 -17.32 -21.40 -9.62
CA GLY A 119 -18.64 -21.54 -10.25
C GLY A 119 -18.82 -22.70 -11.24
N LYS A 120 -17.72 -23.33 -11.67
CA LYS A 120 -17.79 -24.50 -12.55
C LYS A 120 -16.86 -25.62 -12.09
N SER A 121 -16.11 -25.47 -11.01
CA SER A 121 -15.35 -26.57 -10.43
C SER A 121 -16.31 -27.46 -9.66
N ALA A 122 -16.66 -28.59 -10.26
CA ALA A 122 -17.48 -29.60 -9.61
C ALA A 122 -16.90 -29.96 -8.22
N GLY A 123 -17.77 -30.02 -7.21
CA GLY A 123 -17.40 -30.52 -5.89
C GLY A 123 -16.89 -29.50 -4.89
N VAL A 124 -17.09 -28.19 -5.07
CA VAL A 124 -16.82 -27.22 -4.03
C VAL A 124 -17.84 -27.38 -2.90
N GLN A 125 -17.31 -27.60 -1.69
CA GLN A 125 -18.05 -27.69 -0.45
C GLN A 125 -17.79 -26.41 0.37
N THR A 126 -18.69 -26.12 1.30
CA THR A 126 -18.56 -24.97 2.23
C THR A 126 -18.65 -25.49 3.65
N GLU A 127 -17.66 -25.17 4.46
CA GLU A 127 -17.72 -25.28 5.91
C GLU A 127 -17.92 -23.90 6.51
N GLU A 128 -18.97 -23.75 7.32
CA GLU A 128 -19.28 -22.50 8.02
C GLU A 128 -19.24 -22.72 9.51
N LYS A 129 -18.52 -21.83 10.21
CA LYS A 129 -18.41 -21.87 11.67
C LYS A 129 -18.58 -20.49 12.28
N VAL A 130 -19.54 -20.37 13.19
CA VAL A 130 -19.76 -19.18 14.01
C VAL A 130 -19.29 -19.48 15.42
N PHE A 131 -18.44 -18.62 15.98
CA PHE A 131 -17.90 -18.79 17.33
C PHE A 131 -17.57 -17.46 18.00
N THR A 132 -17.51 -17.49 19.31
CA THR A 132 -16.93 -16.41 20.12
C THR A 132 -15.49 -16.78 20.46
N LEU A 133 -14.60 -15.84 20.31
CA LEU A 133 -13.17 -16.00 20.60
C LEU A 133 -12.78 -15.02 21.72
N SER A 134 -12.38 -15.55 22.88
CA SER A 134 -11.98 -14.78 24.05
C SER A 134 -10.47 -14.53 24.07
N PRO A 135 -10.00 -13.45 24.73
CA PRO A 135 -8.57 -13.19 24.88
C PRO A 135 -7.84 -14.36 25.56
N GLY A 136 -6.81 -14.88 24.90
CA GLY A 136 -6.03 -16.04 25.32
C GLY A 136 -6.50 -17.38 24.76
N GLU A 137 -7.61 -17.41 24.04
CA GLU A 137 -8.15 -18.61 23.41
C GLU A 137 -7.68 -18.81 21.96
N GLU A 138 -7.77 -20.06 21.52
CA GLU A 138 -7.66 -20.44 20.10
C GLU A 138 -8.85 -21.32 19.72
N VAL A 139 -9.36 -21.11 18.49
CA VAL A 139 -10.47 -21.89 17.94
C VAL A 139 -10.07 -22.42 16.57
N SER A 140 -10.09 -23.75 16.42
CA SER A 140 -9.98 -24.42 15.13
C SER A 140 -11.30 -24.27 14.38
N PHE A 141 -11.25 -23.76 13.15
CA PHE A 141 -12.45 -23.53 12.34
C PHE A 141 -12.50 -24.35 11.06
N PHE A 142 -11.40 -24.99 10.67
CA PHE A 142 -11.34 -25.90 9.54
C PHE A 142 -10.29 -26.99 9.78
N GLU A 143 -10.67 -28.24 9.51
CA GLU A 143 -9.79 -29.40 9.57
C GLU A 143 -10.17 -30.40 8.49
N MET A 144 -9.18 -30.89 7.74
CA MET A 144 -9.35 -31.91 6.73
C MET A 144 -8.16 -32.87 6.80
N ALA A 145 -8.41 -34.17 6.96
CA ALA A 145 -7.40 -35.22 7.10
C ALA A 145 -7.14 -35.99 5.80
N GLU A 146 -7.59 -35.47 4.67
CA GLU A 146 -7.42 -36.03 3.34
C GLU A 146 -6.85 -34.98 2.38
N PRO A 147 -6.23 -35.39 1.25
CA PRO A 147 -5.74 -34.45 0.25
C PRO A 147 -6.87 -33.58 -0.30
N GLY A 148 -6.58 -32.33 -0.54
CA GLY A 148 -7.58 -31.40 -1.05
C GLY A 148 -7.04 -30.03 -1.37
N ARG A 149 -7.95 -29.08 -1.47
CA ARG A 149 -7.66 -27.69 -1.78
C ARG A 149 -8.69 -26.78 -1.14
N ILE A 150 -8.26 -25.81 -0.38
CA ILE A 150 -9.09 -24.65 -0.05
C ILE A 150 -9.04 -23.74 -1.30
N VAL A 151 -10.21 -23.37 -1.80
CA VAL A 151 -10.35 -22.50 -2.99
C VAL A 151 -10.71 -21.07 -2.60
N GLY A 152 -11.09 -20.87 -1.35
CA GLY A 152 -11.33 -19.54 -0.79
C GLY A 152 -11.80 -19.58 0.65
N MET A 153 -11.78 -18.43 1.30
CA MET A 153 -12.32 -18.22 2.63
C MET A 153 -12.89 -16.82 2.79
N SER A 154 -13.87 -16.69 3.66
CA SER A 154 -14.32 -15.40 4.17
C SER A 154 -14.40 -15.43 5.70
N ILE A 155 -14.03 -14.30 6.32
CA ILE A 155 -13.97 -14.13 7.77
C ILE A 155 -14.68 -12.82 8.12
N ASP A 156 -15.83 -12.90 8.74
CA ASP A 156 -16.57 -11.75 9.23
C ASP A 156 -16.40 -11.63 10.75
N GLY A 157 -15.80 -10.54 11.20
CA GLY A 157 -15.64 -10.19 12.61
C GLY A 157 -16.11 -8.76 12.89
N GLY A 158 -16.90 -8.18 11.99
CA GLY A 158 -17.30 -6.78 12.10
C GLY A 158 -16.09 -5.85 12.07
N THR A 159 -15.97 -5.00 13.09
CA THR A 159 -14.83 -4.10 13.31
C THR A 159 -13.80 -4.66 14.31
N SER A 160 -13.95 -5.92 14.75
CA SER A 160 -13.10 -6.50 15.80
C SER A 160 -11.62 -6.64 15.42
N PHE A 161 -11.30 -6.58 14.14
CA PHE A 161 -9.93 -6.60 13.65
C PHE A 161 -9.34 -5.19 13.42
N GLU A 162 -10.11 -4.15 13.68
CA GLU A 162 -9.70 -2.74 13.56
C GLU A 162 -9.09 -2.23 14.86
N GLY A 163 -8.40 -1.08 14.80
CA GLY A 163 -7.81 -0.42 15.94
C GLY A 163 -6.30 -0.62 16.06
N LEU A 164 -5.76 -0.16 17.19
CA LEU A 164 -4.31 -0.12 17.41
C LEU A 164 -3.68 -1.48 17.72
N TYR A 165 -4.48 -2.46 18.13
CA TYR A 165 -3.99 -3.76 18.61
C TYR A 165 -4.44 -4.88 17.67
N LYS A 166 -3.50 -5.47 16.94
CA LYS A 166 -3.72 -6.53 15.97
C LYS A 166 -3.57 -7.91 16.61
N ASP A 167 -4.34 -8.17 17.69
CA ASP A 167 -4.11 -9.30 18.59
C ASP A 167 -4.72 -10.63 18.11
N VAL A 168 -5.52 -10.63 17.07
CA VAL A 168 -6.09 -11.86 16.49
C VAL A 168 -5.19 -12.37 15.36
N ILE A 169 -4.69 -13.60 15.51
CA ILE A 169 -3.79 -14.27 14.57
C ILE A 169 -4.57 -15.29 13.75
N LEU A 170 -4.36 -15.27 12.45
CA LEU A 170 -4.73 -16.35 11.53
C LEU A 170 -3.58 -17.33 11.44
N SER A 171 -3.86 -18.61 11.69
CA SER A 171 -2.90 -19.70 11.61
C SER A 171 -3.41 -20.80 10.68
N ALA A 172 -2.58 -21.26 9.75
CA ALA A 172 -2.87 -22.40 8.90
C ALA A 172 -1.65 -23.33 8.78
N LYS A 173 -1.90 -24.62 8.68
CA LYS A 173 -0.87 -25.65 8.57
C LYS A 173 -1.28 -26.70 7.55
N TRP A 174 -0.34 -27.04 6.65
CA TRP A 174 -0.51 -28.09 5.66
C TRP A 174 0.31 -29.32 6.03
N ASP A 175 -0.28 -30.52 5.81
CA ASP A 175 0.42 -31.80 5.83
C ASP A 175 1.22 -32.08 7.13
N ASN A 176 0.80 -31.53 8.27
CA ASN A 176 1.50 -31.60 9.55
C ASN A 176 2.93 -31.01 9.49
N GLU A 177 3.18 -30.02 8.62
CA GLU A 177 4.45 -29.30 8.55
C GLU A 177 4.83 -28.70 9.90
N LYS A 178 6.15 -28.60 10.20
CA LYS A 178 6.62 -28.10 11.50
C LYS A 178 6.29 -26.62 11.73
N VAL A 179 6.37 -25.83 10.65
CA VAL A 179 6.10 -24.39 10.66
C VAL A 179 4.75 -24.13 10.02
N GLU A 180 3.98 -23.21 10.57
CA GLU A 180 2.70 -22.79 9.98
C GLU A 180 2.94 -22.16 8.61
N ALA A 181 2.10 -22.53 7.65
CA ALA A 181 2.10 -21.96 6.31
C ALA A 181 1.55 -20.52 6.27
N ILE A 182 0.63 -20.24 7.19
CA ILE A 182 0.11 -18.89 7.47
C ILE A 182 0.21 -18.67 8.97
N TYR A 183 0.84 -17.57 9.39
CA TYR A 183 0.84 -17.13 10.78
C TYR A 183 1.03 -15.62 10.84
N ALA A 184 -0.07 -14.90 10.84
CA ALA A 184 -0.07 -13.45 10.74
C ALA A 184 -1.26 -12.85 11.50
N PRO A 185 -1.16 -11.61 12.00
CA PRO A 185 -2.34 -10.87 12.41
C PRO A 185 -3.38 -10.85 11.29
N VAL A 186 -4.64 -11.15 11.62
CA VAL A 186 -5.77 -11.16 10.66
C VAL A 186 -5.80 -9.84 9.89
N ALA A 187 -5.64 -8.72 10.58
CA ALA A 187 -5.62 -7.40 9.98
C ALA A 187 -4.53 -7.28 8.90
N ASP A 188 -3.28 -7.66 9.20
CA ASP A 188 -2.18 -7.53 8.25
C ASP A 188 -2.35 -8.48 7.06
N PHE A 189 -2.84 -9.72 7.31
CA PHE A 189 -3.06 -10.70 6.26
C PHE A 189 -4.08 -10.23 5.22
N PHE A 190 -5.13 -9.52 5.64
CA PHE A 190 -6.18 -9.03 4.75
C PHE A 190 -5.97 -7.58 4.27
N GLY A 191 -4.80 -7.00 4.50
CA GLY A 191 -4.45 -5.69 3.97
C GLY A 191 -5.11 -4.52 4.68
N TYR A 192 -5.21 -4.61 6.00
CA TYR A 192 -5.50 -3.43 6.82
C TYR A 192 -4.28 -2.53 6.85
N ALA A 193 -4.51 -1.24 6.86
CA ALA A 193 -3.47 -0.24 7.06
C ALA A 193 -3.65 0.42 8.42
N TYR A 194 -2.63 0.29 9.27
CA TYR A 194 -2.57 0.97 10.57
C TYR A 194 -3.84 0.83 11.42
N GLY A 195 -4.45 -0.35 11.37
CA GLY A 195 -5.65 -0.69 12.13
C GLY A 195 -6.97 -0.35 11.44
N LYS A 196 -6.96 -0.04 10.16
CA LYS A 196 -8.18 0.19 9.35
C LYS A 196 -8.20 -0.73 8.14
N GLY A 197 -9.35 -1.30 7.81
CA GLY A 197 -9.50 -2.06 6.57
C GLY A 197 -9.27 -1.18 5.35
N ALA A 198 -8.30 -1.52 4.49
CA ALA A 198 -7.85 -0.67 3.39
C ALA A 198 -7.84 -1.36 2.02
N MET A 199 -7.44 -2.63 1.95
CA MET A 199 -7.27 -3.34 0.69
C MET A 199 -8.57 -3.98 0.20
N ARG A 200 -8.80 -3.83 -1.11
CA ARG A 200 -9.87 -4.54 -1.84
C ARG A 200 -9.35 -4.95 -3.22
N SER A 201 -8.60 -6.05 -3.29
CA SER A 201 -8.11 -6.60 -4.55
C SER A 201 -9.06 -7.69 -5.08
N ILE A 202 -8.78 -8.18 -6.29
CA ILE A 202 -9.53 -9.32 -6.86
C ILE A 202 -9.25 -10.63 -6.10
N LEU A 203 -8.08 -10.75 -5.47
CA LEU A 203 -7.64 -11.99 -4.83
C LEU A 203 -7.97 -12.05 -3.35
N MET A 204 -7.88 -10.93 -2.66
CA MET A 204 -8.11 -10.85 -1.22
C MET A 204 -8.28 -9.40 -0.75
N GLY A 205 -8.82 -9.22 0.44
CA GLY A 205 -9.05 -7.91 1.03
C GLY A 205 -10.22 -7.88 1.98
N LYS A 206 -10.81 -6.68 2.17
CA LYS A 206 -11.99 -6.45 3.01
C LYS A 206 -13.09 -5.78 2.20
N GLN A 207 -14.32 -6.26 2.35
CA GLN A 207 -15.52 -5.62 1.82
C GLN A 207 -16.62 -5.61 2.89
N GLY A 208 -17.09 -4.42 3.26
CA GLY A 208 -17.99 -4.29 4.40
C GLY A 208 -17.34 -4.81 5.68
N THR A 209 -17.96 -5.77 6.35
CA THR A 209 -17.43 -6.45 7.53
C THR A 209 -16.67 -7.72 7.22
N SER A 210 -16.73 -8.19 5.99
CA SER A 210 -16.13 -9.46 5.57
C SER A 210 -14.71 -9.29 5.00
N ASN A 211 -13.79 -10.08 5.52
CA ASN A 211 -12.47 -10.29 4.95
C ASN A 211 -12.50 -11.51 4.05
N TYR A 212 -11.85 -11.47 2.89
CA TYR A 212 -11.87 -12.58 1.91
C TYR A 212 -10.50 -12.88 1.34
N CYS A 213 -10.27 -14.16 0.99
CA CYS A 213 -9.10 -14.61 0.27
C CYS A 213 -9.49 -15.75 -0.68
N TYR A 214 -9.16 -15.59 -1.97
CA TYR A 214 -9.43 -16.55 -3.04
C TYR A 214 -8.17 -17.12 -3.66
N LEU A 215 -7.02 -16.94 -3.02
CA LEU A 215 -5.79 -17.62 -3.37
C LEU A 215 -5.95 -19.13 -3.07
N PRO A 216 -5.82 -20.03 -4.04
CA PRO A 216 -5.97 -21.48 -3.80
C PRO A 216 -4.90 -22.02 -2.87
N MET A 217 -5.28 -22.85 -1.91
CA MET A 217 -4.37 -23.43 -0.91
C MET A 217 -4.44 -24.96 -0.99
N PRO A 218 -3.70 -25.59 -1.91
CA PRO A 218 -3.66 -27.05 -2.05
C PRO A 218 -2.79 -27.68 -0.96
N PHE A 219 -3.16 -28.89 -0.53
CA PHE A 219 -2.44 -29.72 0.43
C PHE A 219 -2.49 -31.21 0.04
N ASP A 220 -1.48 -31.99 0.46
CA ASP A 220 -1.29 -33.36 -0.01
C ASP A 220 -1.86 -34.42 0.95
N LYS A 221 -2.01 -34.10 2.23
CA LYS A 221 -2.44 -35.04 3.27
C LYS A 221 -3.49 -34.44 4.20
N SER A 222 -3.28 -33.21 4.65
CA SER A 222 -4.16 -32.57 5.63
C SER A 222 -4.03 -31.05 5.59
N ALA A 223 -5.08 -30.40 6.06
CA ALA A 223 -5.09 -28.97 6.34
C ALA A 223 -5.72 -28.71 7.71
N SER A 224 -5.20 -27.73 8.45
CA SER A 224 -5.84 -27.18 9.63
C SER A 224 -5.76 -25.67 9.65
N MET A 225 -6.84 -25.00 10.04
CA MET A 225 -6.87 -23.56 10.19
C MET A 225 -7.52 -23.17 11.52
N LYS A 226 -6.90 -22.19 12.20
CA LYS A 226 -7.39 -21.69 13.48
C LYS A 226 -7.20 -20.18 13.62
N MET A 227 -7.98 -19.58 14.51
CA MET A 227 -7.76 -18.24 15.03
C MET A 227 -7.25 -18.30 16.44
N ILE A 228 -6.33 -17.40 16.78
CA ILE A 228 -5.71 -17.29 18.10
C ILE A 228 -5.86 -15.84 18.55
N TYR A 229 -6.55 -15.61 19.68
CA TYR A 229 -6.65 -14.27 20.27
C TYR A 229 -5.58 -14.11 21.35
N LYS A 230 -4.51 -13.44 21.02
CA LYS A 230 -3.39 -13.20 21.94
C LYS A 230 -3.82 -12.27 23.07
N LYS A 231 -3.69 -12.71 24.32
CA LYS A 231 -3.92 -11.87 25.49
C LYS A 231 -2.87 -10.77 25.60
N ARG A 232 -3.29 -9.59 26.04
CA ARG A 232 -2.43 -8.42 26.26
C ARG A 232 -2.49 -7.97 27.71
N GLU A 233 -1.33 -7.83 28.34
CA GLU A 233 -1.25 -7.34 29.71
C GLU A 233 -1.60 -5.86 29.80
N GLY A 234 -2.30 -5.47 30.86
CA GLY A 234 -2.66 -4.08 31.14
C GLY A 234 -3.73 -3.47 30.20
N ILE A 235 -4.25 -4.23 29.24
CA ILE A 235 -5.30 -3.79 28.32
C ILE A 235 -6.52 -4.66 28.49
N GLN A 236 -7.66 -4.03 28.73
CA GLN A 236 -8.94 -4.74 28.74
C GLN A 236 -9.34 -5.11 27.31
N GLN A 237 -9.46 -6.39 27.04
CA GLN A 237 -9.88 -6.95 25.77
C GLN A 237 -11.26 -7.61 25.96
N SER A 238 -12.14 -7.47 24.98
CA SER A 238 -13.45 -8.12 24.98
C SER A 238 -13.47 -9.32 24.04
N PRO A 239 -14.27 -10.36 24.32
CA PRO A 239 -14.53 -11.44 23.38
C PRO A 239 -15.07 -10.89 22.05
N ILE A 240 -14.73 -11.53 20.95
CA ILE A 240 -15.17 -11.17 19.61
C ILE A 240 -16.03 -12.30 19.02
N SER A 241 -17.05 -11.93 18.26
CA SER A 241 -17.87 -12.88 17.48
C SER A 241 -17.32 -12.95 16.07
N VAL A 242 -17.10 -14.16 15.57
CA VAL A 242 -16.53 -14.38 14.23
C VAL A 242 -17.36 -15.41 13.49
N ASN A 243 -17.68 -15.10 12.23
CA ASN A 243 -18.25 -16.06 11.27
C ASN A 243 -17.21 -16.35 10.19
N VAL A 244 -16.84 -17.61 10.01
CA VAL A 244 -15.88 -18.07 9.01
C VAL A 244 -16.57 -18.99 8.04
N LYS A 245 -16.32 -18.80 6.74
CA LYS A 245 -16.69 -19.73 5.67
C LYS A 245 -15.42 -20.16 4.94
N VAL A 246 -15.21 -21.45 4.82
CA VAL A 246 -14.12 -22.06 4.04
C VAL A 246 -14.73 -22.83 2.87
N TYR A 247 -14.30 -22.46 1.67
CA TYR A 247 -14.69 -23.12 0.43
C TYR A 247 -13.57 -24.07 0.02
N TYR A 248 -13.88 -25.36 -0.15
CA TYR A 248 -12.87 -26.38 -0.40
C TYR A 248 -13.38 -27.50 -1.30
N ASN A 249 -12.47 -28.30 -1.83
CA ASN A 249 -12.77 -29.52 -2.57
C ASN A 249 -11.66 -30.57 -2.38
N SER A 250 -11.92 -31.81 -2.83
CA SER A 250 -10.98 -32.94 -2.76
C SER A 250 -10.00 -33.00 -3.96
N ASN A 251 -9.88 -31.92 -4.75
CA ASN A 251 -9.00 -31.91 -5.91
C ASN A 251 -7.53 -31.86 -5.46
N LYS A 252 -6.81 -32.93 -5.72
CA LYS A 252 -5.38 -33.04 -5.45
C LYS A 252 -4.59 -32.07 -6.32
N ARG A 253 -3.52 -31.49 -5.76
CA ARG A 253 -2.60 -30.69 -6.56
C ARG A 253 -1.78 -31.57 -7.51
N ASN A 254 -1.40 -30.99 -8.64
CA ASN A 254 -0.36 -31.55 -9.47
C ASN A 254 1.01 -31.15 -8.88
N VAL A 255 1.68 -32.06 -8.19
CA VAL A 255 2.97 -31.78 -7.49
C VAL A 255 4.09 -31.31 -8.41
N LYS A 256 4.00 -31.56 -9.73
CA LYS A 256 4.99 -31.09 -10.70
C LYS A 256 4.78 -29.64 -11.12
N GLU A 257 3.55 -29.14 -11.03
CA GLU A 257 3.16 -27.83 -11.57
C GLU A 257 2.69 -26.86 -10.48
N GLU A 258 2.22 -27.37 -9.33
CA GLU A 258 1.62 -26.57 -8.27
C GLU A 258 2.41 -26.64 -6.96
N GLY A 259 2.78 -25.50 -6.41
CA GLY A 259 3.27 -25.37 -5.04
C GLY A 259 2.14 -25.33 -4.02
N LYS A 260 2.43 -25.56 -2.75
CA LYS A 260 1.55 -25.22 -1.63
C LYS A 260 1.64 -23.73 -1.33
N PHE A 261 0.57 -23.16 -0.82
CA PHE A 261 0.49 -21.73 -0.51
C PHE A 261 1.14 -21.42 0.82
N TYR A 262 1.92 -20.34 0.86
CA TYR A 262 2.57 -19.82 2.08
C TYR A 262 2.47 -18.31 2.14
N SER A 263 2.41 -17.78 3.38
CA SER A 263 2.58 -16.35 3.65
C SER A 263 3.67 -16.13 4.69
N VAL A 264 4.48 -15.09 4.47
CA VAL A 264 5.50 -14.64 5.42
C VAL A 264 5.08 -13.26 5.92
N TRP A 265 4.69 -13.20 7.18
CA TRP A 265 4.50 -11.94 7.88
C TRP A 265 5.81 -11.51 8.52
N ARG A 266 6.11 -10.21 8.41
CA ARG A 266 7.28 -9.59 9.03
C ARG A 266 6.95 -8.19 9.47
N ARG A 267 7.42 -7.81 10.65
CA ARG A 267 7.48 -6.42 11.07
C ARG A 267 8.77 -6.14 11.79
N GLU A 268 9.49 -5.13 11.33
CA GLU A 268 10.77 -4.75 11.91
C GLU A 268 11.05 -3.26 11.74
N LYS A 269 11.77 -2.71 12.73
CA LYS A 269 12.52 -1.47 12.55
C LYS A 269 13.78 -1.81 11.76
N THR A 270 13.67 -1.74 10.44
CA THR A 270 14.71 -2.20 9.53
C THR A 270 16.03 -1.47 9.80
N PRO A 271 17.14 -2.18 10.05
CA PRO A 271 18.43 -1.55 10.29
C PRO A 271 18.89 -0.74 9.07
N LEU A 272 19.54 0.41 9.31
CA LEU A 272 20.12 1.21 8.23
C LEU A 272 21.14 0.38 7.43
N GLY A 273 21.12 0.51 6.11
CA GLY A 273 21.96 -0.24 5.19
C GLY A 273 21.44 -1.64 4.85
N ILE A 274 20.31 -2.08 5.39
CA ILE A 274 19.75 -3.42 5.18
C ILE A 274 18.35 -3.30 4.54
N PHE A 275 18.09 -4.10 3.50
CA PHE A 275 16.74 -4.20 2.90
C PHE A 275 15.72 -4.79 3.87
N HIS A 276 14.51 -4.25 3.85
CA HIS A 276 13.36 -4.97 4.42
C HIS A 276 13.00 -6.17 3.53
N LYS A 277 12.92 -7.33 4.13
CA LYS A 277 12.71 -8.58 3.42
C LYS A 277 11.23 -8.95 3.32
N PHE A 278 10.67 -8.97 2.12
CA PHE A 278 9.32 -9.48 1.88
C PHE A 278 9.27 -11.02 1.88
N ALA A 279 10.24 -11.63 1.23
CA ALA A 279 10.38 -13.09 1.21
C ALA A 279 11.83 -13.52 0.98
N ALA A 280 12.18 -14.65 1.58
CA ALA A 280 13.38 -15.43 1.25
C ALA A 280 13.01 -16.91 1.37
N GLN A 281 12.97 -17.61 0.25
CA GLN A 281 12.54 -19.00 0.20
C GLN A 281 13.47 -19.84 -0.66
N LYS A 282 13.83 -21.02 -0.14
CA LYS A 282 14.60 -22.02 -0.88
C LYS A 282 13.66 -23.07 -1.50
N GLY A 283 14.17 -23.76 -2.53
CA GLY A 283 13.42 -24.72 -3.32
C GLY A 283 12.76 -24.08 -4.53
N LYS A 284 11.86 -24.81 -5.18
CA LYS A 284 11.12 -24.37 -6.38
C LYS A 284 9.81 -23.69 -5.99
N GLY A 285 9.44 -22.62 -6.70
CA GLY A 285 8.18 -21.93 -6.44
C GLY A 285 7.98 -20.69 -7.29
N HIS A 286 7.02 -19.86 -6.84
CA HIS A 286 6.82 -18.53 -7.39
C HIS A 286 6.18 -17.58 -6.36
N TYR A 287 6.69 -16.37 -6.35
CA TYR A 287 6.17 -15.27 -5.56
C TYR A 287 4.96 -14.65 -6.26
N VAL A 288 3.90 -14.34 -5.51
CA VAL A 288 2.62 -13.89 -6.09
C VAL A 288 2.08 -12.61 -5.49
N GLY A 289 2.68 -12.06 -4.44
CA GLY A 289 2.18 -10.78 -3.93
C GLY A 289 2.81 -10.28 -2.66
N THR A 290 2.63 -8.99 -2.44
CA THR A 290 3.08 -8.23 -1.26
C THR A 290 1.95 -7.34 -0.76
N ILE A 291 1.78 -7.30 0.57
CA ILE A 291 1.11 -6.23 1.30
C ILE A 291 2.17 -5.54 2.14
N HIS A 292 2.25 -4.21 2.10
CA HIS A 292 3.30 -3.46 2.78
C HIS A 292 2.74 -2.20 3.44
N GLN A 293 2.94 -2.05 4.76
CA GLN A 293 2.71 -0.85 5.52
C GLN A 293 4.08 -0.23 5.85
N ALA A 294 4.33 0.96 5.34
CA ALA A 294 5.60 1.67 5.46
C ALA A 294 5.46 2.86 6.41
N GLN A 295 6.02 2.76 7.61
CA GLN A 295 6.03 3.80 8.63
C GLN A 295 7.43 4.39 8.74
N GLY A 296 7.56 5.70 8.50
CA GLY A 296 8.78 6.46 8.82
C GLY A 296 8.89 6.69 10.33
N LEU A 297 10.12 6.61 10.85
CA LEU A 297 10.44 6.91 12.25
C LEU A 297 10.97 8.33 12.45
N ARG A 298 11.10 9.11 11.38
CA ARG A 298 11.31 10.56 11.43
C ARG A 298 10.02 11.24 10.99
N PRO A 299 9.52 12.24 11.74
CA PRO A 299 8.33 12.97 11.32
C PRO A 299 8.59 13.78 10.04
N GLY A 300 7.54 14.02 9.27
CA GLY A 300 7.57 14.85 8.08
C GLY A 300 7.38 14.06 6.79
N MET A 301 8.39 14.03 5.93
CA MET A 301 8.27 13.48 4.57
C MET A 301 8.26 11.94 4.53
N THR A 302 7.72 11.40 3.44
CA THR A 302 7.69 9.95 3.15
C THR A 302 8.84 9.52 2.23
N LEU A 303 10.00 10.18 2.30
CA LEU A 303 11.18 9.90 1.47
C LEU A 303 11.74 8.46 1.60
N PHE A 304 11.36 7.76 2.67
CA PHE A 304 11.68 6.34 2.77
C PHE A 304 11.04 5.49 1.65
N PHE A 305 9.99 6.00 1.01
CA PHE A 305 9.28 5.31 -0.05
C PHE A 305 9.93 5.46 -1.44
N GLU A 306 11.00 6.28 -1.55
CA GLU A 306 11.90 6.33 -2.71
C GLU A 306 12.79 5.07 -2.84
N GLY A 307 12.78 4.20 -1.83
CA GLY A 307 13.59 2.98 -1.83
C GLY A 307 13.13 1.97 -2.88
N ASP A 308 14.09 1.38 -3.59
CA ASP A 308 13.87 0.44 -4.69
C ASP A 308 13.51 -0.96 -4.20
N ASP A 309 12.71 -1.70 -4.96
CA ASP A 309 12.59 -3.14 -4.79
C ASP A 309 13.74 -3.88 -5.45
N SER A 310 14.13 -5.00 -4.87
CA SER A 310 15.13 -5.89 -5.44
C SER A 310 14.68 -7.35 -5.36
N THR A 311 14.78 -8.06 -6.49
CA THR A 311 14.48 -9.48 -6.57
C THR A 311 15.66 -10.27 -7.10
N TYR A 312 16.15 -11.19 -6.30
CA TYR A 312 17.16 -12.18 -6.70
C TYR A 312 16.46 -13.53 -6.88
N VAL A 313 16.60 -14.10 -8.06
CA VAL A 313 16.10 -15.43 -8.41
C VAL A 313 17.29 -16.30 -8.76
N ASP A 314 17.43 -17.42 -8.07
CA ASP A 314 18.50 -18.40 -8.29
C ASP A 314 19.90 -17.74 -8.28
N ASN A 315 20.16 -16.90 -7.26
CA ASN A 315 21.39 -16.10 -7.05
C ASN A 315 21.68 -15.04 -8.13
N LYS A 316 20.69 -14.65 -8.92
CA LYS A 316 20.84 -13.58 -9.91
C LYS A 316 19.82 -12.50 -9.67
N MET A 317 20.26 -11.24 -9.63
CA MET A 317 19.33 -10.10 -9.65
C MET A 317 18.54 -10.15 -10.95
N ARG A 318 17.21 -10.18 -10.84
CA ARG A 318 16.28 -10.26 -11.96
C ARG A 318 15.41 -9.04 -12.11
N LEU A 319 15.07 -8.42 -10.98
CA LEU A 319 14.35 -7.17 -10.95
C LEU A 319 15.09 -6.21 -10.02
N HIS A 320 15.18 -4.98 -10.44
CA HIS A 320 15.62 -3.83 -9.66
C HIS A 320 14.66 -2.70 -9.94
N GLY A 321 14.03 -2.18 -8.92
CA GLY A 321 13.00 -1.16 -9.03
C GLY A 321 13.53 0.25 -9.27
N THR A 322 12.63 1.19 -9.20
CA THR A 322 12.85 2.63 -9.36
C THR A 322 12.09 3.44 -8.30
N GLY A 323 11.78 2.81 -7.18
CA GLY A 323 11.04 3.36 -6.05
C GLY A 323 9.88 2.47 -5.62
N SER A 324 9.53 2.54 -4.33
CA SER A 324 8.41 1.78 -3.79
C SER A 324 7.08 2.23 -4.40
N GLU A 325 6.91 3.53 -4.71
CA GLU A 325 5.72 4.05 -5.36
C GLU A 325 5.53 3.44 -6.77
N ASP A 326 6.61 3.27 -7.52
CA ASP A 326 6.60 2.62 -8.83
C ASP A 326 6.30 1.11 -8.71
N TYR A 327 6.84 0.46 -7.66
CA TYR A 327 6.52 -0.94 -7.37
C TYR A 327 5.02 -1.15 -7.20
N TYR A 328 4.32 -0.23 -6.52
CA TYR A 328 2.87 -0.29 -6.32
C TYR A 328 2.06 0.41 -7.42
N ASN A 329 2.69 0.83 -8.51
CA ASN A 329 2.10 1.64 -9.60
C ASN A 329 1.42 2.91 -9.11
N GLY A 330 1.95 3.54 -8.06
CA GLY A 330 1.41 4.75 -7.43
C GLY A 330 1.86 6.06 -8.07
N GLY A 331 2.82 6.02 -9.01
CA GLY A 331 3.37 7.20 -9.65
C GLY A 331 3.89 8.21 -8.63
N TRP A 332 3.51 9.47 -8.75
CA TRP A 332 3.83 10.52 -7.78
C TRP A 332 2.98 10.37 -6.51
N TYR A 333 3.42 9.55 -5.58
CA TYR A 333 2.68 9.19 -4.35
C TYR A 333 2.33 10.37 -3.45
N ALA A 334 2.98 11.52 -3.60
CA ALA A 334 2.69 12.75 -2.86
C ALA A 334 1.58 13.62 -3.49
N LEU A 335 0.92 13.17 -4.54
CA LEU A 335 -0.20 13.90 -5.14
C LEU A 335 -1.49 13.61 -4.39
N LEU A 336 -2.08 14.65 -3.81
CA LEU A 336 -3.22 14.60 -2.88
C LEU A 336 -4.49 13.95 -3.44
N ASP A 337 -4.70 13.92 -4.73
CA ASP A 337 -5.92 13.42 -5.35
C ASP A 337 -5.78 12.03 -5.97
N ARG A 338 -4.66 11.36 -5.75
CA ARG A 338 -4.38 10.03 -6.31
C ARG A 338 -4.02 9.00 -5.24
N TRP A 339 -2.85 9.11 -4.63
CA TRP A 339 -2.34 8.08 -3.72
C TRP A 339 -2.95 8.14 -2.32
N ASP A 340 -3.21 9.31 -1.79
CA ASP A 340 -3.67 9.56 -0.42
C ASP A 340 -5.12 9.12 -0.14
N ARG A 341 -5.84 8.61 -1.13
CA ARG A 341 -7.24 8.20 -1.00
C ARG A 341 -7.47 6.72 -0.73
N GLY A 342 -6.43 5.92 -0.51
CA GLY A 342 -6.58 4.49 -0.27
C GLY A 342 -7.25 3.76 -1.44
N ASN A 343 -6.82 4.04 -2.67
CA ASN A 343 -7.40 3.45 -3.86
C ASN A 343 -7.01 2.00 -4.03
N SER A 344 -8.00 1.16 -4.31
CA SER A 344 -7.81 -0.26 -4.59
C SER A 344 -8.13 -0.58 -6.04
N LEU A 345 -7.20 -1.28 -6.68
CA LEU A 345 -7.34 -1.84 -8.03
C LEU A 345 -7.20 -3.37 -7.97
N PRO A 346 -7.51 -4.09 -9.05
CA PRO A 346 -7.52 -5.56 -9.04
C PRO A 346 -6.25 -6.21 -8.51
N LEU A 347 -5.08 -5.72 -8.89
CA LEU A 347 -3.78 -6.31 -8.56
C LEU A 347 -2.82 -5.40 -7.80
N HIS A 348 -3.14 -4.13 -7.64
CA HIS A 348 -2.32 -3.18 -6.90
C HIS A 348 -3.18 -2.07 -6.30
N GLY A 349 -2.63 -1.32 -5.35
CA GLY A 349 -3.33 -0.19 -4.75
C GLY A 349 -2.58 0.44 -3.60
N CYS A 350 -3.08 1.60 -3.19
CA CYS A 350 -2.66 2.30 -2.00
C CYS A 350 -3.44 1.78 -0.78
N LEU A 351 -2.74 1.54 0.32
CA LEU A 351 -3.36 1.16 1.61
C LEU A 351 -3.67 2.39 2.47
N ASP A 352 -2.72 3.30 2.58
CA ASP A 352 -2.83 4.54 3.35
C ASP A 352 -1.76 5.53 2.89
N TYR A 353 -2.00 6.82 3.13
CA TYR A 353 -1.00 7.86 2.95
C TYR A 353 -1.27 9.01 3.92
N SER A 354 -0.28 9.37 4.73
CA SER A 354 -0.35 10.51 5.63
C SER A 354 1.04 11.11 5.86
N LEU A 355 1.27 12.30 5.33
CA LEU A 355 2.50 13.06 5.58
C LEU A 355 2.71 13.36 7.06
N PRO A 356 1.71 13.91 7.81
CA PRO A 356 1.90 14.22 9.22
C PRO A 356 2.14 12.99 10.09
N MET A 357 1.67 11.81 9.68
CA MET A 357 1.97 10.55 10.36
C MET A 357 3.26 9.90 9.84
N ALA A 358 3.91 10.45 8.81
CA ALA A 358 5.06 9.88 8.13
C ALA A 358 4.83 8.42 7.72
N ARG A 359 3.69 8.12 7.09
CA ARG A 359 3.32 6.75 6.73
C ARG A 359 2.66 6.67 5.38
N THR A 360 2.85 5.54 4.74
CA THR A 360 2.20 5.14 3.49
C THR A 360 2.13 3.62 3.42
N GLY A 361 1.64 3.07 2.34
CA GLY A 361 1.65 1.63 2.11
C GLY A 361 0.95 1.28 0.82
N GLY A 362 1.24 0.08 0.33
CA GLY A 362 0.66 -0.42 -0.90
C GLY A 362 0.54 -1.93 -0.90
N TYR A 363 -0.12 -2.45 -1.90
CA TYR A 363 -0.13 -3.86 -2.20
C TYR A 363 0.05 -4.08 -3.70
N ARG A 364 0.65 -5.21 -4.05
CA ARG A 364 0.78 -5.66 -5.43
C ARG A 364 0.70 -7.18 -5.50
N PHE A 365 -0.10 -7.68 -6.43
CA PHE A 365 -0.19 -9.10 -6.77
C PHE A 365 0.31 -9.35 -8.18
N PHE A 366 1.03 -10.45 -8.35
CA PHE A 366 1.62 -10.91 -9.60
C PHE A 366 0.87 -12.16 -10.07
N LEU A 367 0.11 -12.08 -11.16
CA LEU A 367 -0.61 -13.22 -11.74
C LEU A 367 0.10 -13.73 -13.00
N ALA A 368 -0.01 -13.00 -14.12
CA ALA A 368 0.67 -13.38 -15.35
C ALA A 368 2.20 -13.23 -15.25
N ASP A 369 2.63 -12.23 -14.47
CA ASP A 369 4.01 -11.80 -14.25
C ASP A 369 4.64 -12.37 -12.96
N LYS A 370 4.05 -13.42 -12.36
CA LYS A 370 4.56 -14.04 -11.13
C LYS A 370 6.04 -14.40 -11.22
N MET A 371 6.79 -14.15 -10.15
CA MET A 371 8.24 -14.33 -10.10
C MET A 371 8.58 -15.79 -9.80
N SER A 372 8.87 -16.58 -10.84
CA SER A 372 9.19 -18.00 -10.70
C SER A 372 10.66 -18.23 -10.39
N TYR A 373 10.96 -19.21 -9.53
CA TYR A 373 12.31 -19.63 -9.14
C TYR A 373 12.42 -21.16 -9.06
N GLU A 374 13.63 -21.68 -9.34
CA GLU A 374 13.92 -23.13 -9.31
C GLU A 374 14.69 -23.54 -8.06
N LYS A 375 15.53 -22.66 -7.51
CA LYS A 375 16.38 -22.95 -6.35
C LYS A 375 16.07 -22.05 -5.16
N GLU A 376 15.90 -20.78 -5.40
CA GLU A 376 15.62 -19.81 -4.33
C GLU A 376 15.13 -18.46 -4.86
N ILE A 377 14.43 -17.75 -4.03
CA ILE A 377 14.08 -16.34 -4.23
C ILE A 377 14.43 -15.53 -3.00
N TYR A 378 14.95 -14.32 -3.23
CA TYR A 378 14.99 -13.23 -2.28
C TYR A 378 14.27 -12.04 -2.90
N HIS A 379 13.31 -11.48 -2.17
CA HIS A 379 12.59 -10.27 -2.59
C HIS A 379 12.50 -9.32 -1.39
N GLY A 380 12.87 -8.06 -1.60
CA GLY A 380 12.91 -7.05 -0.55
C GLY A 380 12.77 -5.65 -1.08
N MET A 381 12.66 -4.69 -0.16
CA MET A 381 12.44 -3.27 -0.41
C MET A 381 13.47 -2.46 0.35
N GLU A 382 14.02 -1.46 -0.30
CA GLU A 382 14.83 -0.42 0.32
C GLU A 382 13.98 0.53 1.16
N HIS A 383 14.64 1.36 1.96
CA HIS A 383 14.02 2.43 2.72
C HIS A 383 14.89 3.70 2.68
N GLY A 384 14.48 4.62 1.81
CA GLY A 384 15.18 5.87 1.52
C GLY A 384 15.88 5.85 0.15
N GLU A 385 16.24 7.03 -0.31
CA GLU A 385 16.80 7.28 -1.65
C GLU A 385 18.16 6.62 -1.90
N VAL A 386 18.93 6.37 -0.84
CA VAL A 386 20.31 5.88 -0.94
C VAL A 386 20.61 4.88 0.16
N LYS A 387 20.96 3.64 -0.22
CA LYS A 387 21.54 2.61 0.66
C LYS A 387 20.76 2.39 1.97
N ASN A 388 19.45 2.37 1.92
CA ASN A 388 18.62 2.14 3.09
C ASN A 388 18.90 3.11 4.26
N ASN A 389 19.00 4.41 3.96
CA ASN A 389 19.45 5.43 4.91
C ASN A 389 18.34 6.06 5.76
N PHE A 390 17.07 5.68 5.56
CA PHE A 390 15.95 6.23 6.30
C PHE A 390 15.46 5.26 7.40
N PRO A 391 15.31 5.70 8.66
CA PRO A 391 14.81 4.83 9.73
C PRO A 391 13.30 4.60 9.58
N VAL A 392 12.90 3.33 9.57
CA VAL A 392 11.52 2.89 9.32
C VAL A 392 11.09 1.78 10.27
N ASP A 393 9.77 1.61 10.39
CA ASP A 393 9.09 0.45 10.96
C ASP A 393 8.18 -0.14 9.85
N TYR A 394 8.69 -1.13 9.14
CA TYR A 394 7.99 -1.75 8.03
C TYR A 394 7.25 -3.00 8.46
N THR A 395 5.97 -3.11 8.04
CA THR A 395 5.18 -4.32 8.19
C THR A 395 4.84 -4.86 6.81
N SER A 396 5.11 -6.13 6.55
CA SER A 396 4.78 -6.76 5.28
C SER A 396 4.19 -8.15 5.42
N VAL A 397 3.43 -8.56 4.41
CA VAL A 397 3.01 -9.96 4.18
C VAL A 397 3.37 -10.30 2.75
N GLY A 398 4.31 -11.23 2.59
CA GLY A 398 4.69 -11.78 1.29
C GLY A 398 3.96 -13.09 1.03
N PHE A 399 3.45 -13.28 -0.19
CA PHE A 399 2.68 -14.46 -0.60
C PHE A 399 3.40 -15.22 -1.71
N PHE A 400 3.47 -16.54 -1.57
CA PHE A 400 4.10 -17.38 -2.58
C PHE A 400 3.57 -18.82 -2.56
N TYR A 401 3.83 -19.50 -3.65
CA TYR A 401 3.63 -20.94 -3.77
C TYR A 401 5.00 -21.62 -3.83
N ALA A 402 5.21 -22.66 -3.04
CA ALA A 402 6.49 -23.37 -3.00
C ALA A 402 6.30 -24.88 -2.89
N ALA A 403 7.29 -25.60 -3.41
CA ALA A 403 7.38 -27.05 -3.28
C ALA A 403 7.86 -27.47 -1.89
N GLN A 404 8.63 -26.61 -1.21
CA GLN A 404 9.19 -26.85 0.12
C GLN A 404 8.47 -26.01 1.18
N PRO A 405 8.27 -26.55 2.40
CA PRO A 405 7.68 -25.80 3.50
C PRO A 405 8.58 -24.67 3.98
N LEU A 406 7.99 -23.73 4.73
CA LEU A 406 8.74 -22.69 5.43
C LEU A 406 9.73 -23.29 6.40
N GLN A 407 10.92 -22.68 6.51
CA GLN A 407 11.96 -23.10 7.45
C GLN A 407 11.81 -22.42 8.82
N GLY A 408 11.04 -21.35 8.91
CA GLY A 408 10.77 -20.61 10.14
C GLY A 408 9.73 -19.51 9.88
N ARG A 409 9.29 -18.88 10.96
CA ARG A 409 8.39 -17.74 10.94
C ARG A 409 8.74 -16.76 12.06
N GLU A 410 8.30 -15.54 11.94
CA GLU A 410 8.37 -14.57 13.03
C GLU A 410 7.18 -14.73 13.97
N GLU A 411 7.43 -14.54 15.27
CA GLU A 411 6.35 -14.46 16.25
C GLU A 411 5.90 -12.99 16.36
N PRO A 412 4.64 -12.68 16.08
CA PRO A 412 4.11 -11.34 16.26
C PRO A 412 3.93 -11.05 17.76
N THR A 413 4.99 -10.51 18.39
CA THR A 413 4.98 -10.10 19.81
C THR A 413 3.95 -9.00 20.07
N ALA A 414 3.63 -8.71 21.33
CA ALA A 414 2.68 -7.65 21.69
C ALA A 414 3.09 -6.28 21.12
N GLU A 415 4.39 -5.98 21.13
CA GLU A 415 4.93 -4.75 20.52
C GLU A 415 4.69 -4.74 19.00
N LEU A 416 5.05 -5.81 18.31
CA LEU A 416 4.89 -5.93 16.85
C LEU A 416 3.42 -5.97 16.40
N ARG A 417 2.49 -6.36 17.27
CA ARG A 417 1.04 -6.27 17.04
C ARG A 417 0.44 -4.90 17.35
N THR A 418 1.22 -3.97 17.89
CA THR A 418 0.74 -2.61 18.20
C THR A 418 1.08 -1.64 17.06
N VAL A 419 0.08 -0.99 16.49
CA VAL A 419 0.28 0.04 15.46
C VAL A 419 1.12 1.18 16.03
N TYR A 420 2.21 1.52 15.35
CA TYR A 420 3.08 2.62 15.76
C TYR A 420 2.33 3.94 15.74
N GLN A 421 2.49 4.74 16.80
CA GLN A 421 1.90 6.06 16.92
C GLN A 421 3.02 7.09 17.07
N PRO A 422 3.27 7.94 16.06
CA PRO A 422 4.19 9.05 16.18
C PRO A 422 3.77 9.99 17.32
N THR A 423 4.73 10.51 18.04
CA THR A 423 4.50 11.53 19.08
C THR A 423 4.60 12.96 18.55
N GLU A 424 5.12 13.11 17.35
CA GLU A 424 5.30 14.38 16.64
C GLU A 424 4.75 14.26 15.21
N HIS A 425 4.04 15.29 14.75
CA HIS A 425 3.44 15.37 13.43
C HIS A 425 3.83 16.67 12.77
N ILE A 426 4.36 16.60 11.54
CA ILE A 426 4.79 17.79 10.79
C ILE A 426 3.83 18.04 9.63
N TYR A 427 3.36 19.26 9.54
CA TYR A 427 2.56 19.75 8.42
C TYR A 427 3.36 20.76 7.61
N PHE A 428 3.24 20.63 6.30
CA PHE A 428 3.79 21.52 5.29
C PHE A 428 2.65 22.42 4.80
N PRO A 429 2.56 23.70 5.24
CA PRO A 429 1.42 24.56 4.97
C PRO A 429 1.07 24.68 3.48
N GLN A 430 2.07 24.66 2.59
CA GLN A 430 1.90 24.71 1.14
C GLN A 430 1.17 23.48 0.54
N LEU A 431 1.08 22.38 1.29
CA LEU A 431 0.38 21.15 0.90
C LEU A 431 -0.97 21.00 1.62
N MET A 432 -1.36 21.96 2.46
CA MET A 432 -2.54 21.87 3.30
C MET A 432 -3.75 22.56 2.66
N GLN A 433 -4.93 22.15 3.08
CA GLN A 433 -6.17 22.85 2.73
C GLN A 433 -6.25 24.16 3.52
N LEU A 434 -6.31 25.26 2.79
CA LEU A 434 -6.37 26.63 3.33
C LEU A 434 -7.74 27.25 3.10
N SER A 435 -8.20 28.06 4.06
CA SER A 435 -9.32 28.99 3.89
C SER A 435 -8.87 30.40 4.22
N LEU A 436 -9.11 31.34 3.30
CA LEU A 436 -8.61 32.70 3.37
C LEU A 436 -9.75 33.68 3.66
N GLY A 437 -9.45 34.76 4.43
CA GLY A 437 -10.37 35.84 4.71
C GLY A 437 -9.66 37.17 4.95
N GLY A 438 -10.41 38.31 4.88
CA GLY A 438 -9.87 39.64 5.15
C GLY A 438 -8.91 40.19 4.08
N GLY A 439 -8.96 39.68 2.87
CA GLY A 439 -8.13 40.17 1.74
C GLY A 439 -6.65 39.73 1.82
N VAL A 440 -6.32 38.72 2.64
CA VAL A 440 -4.99 38.11 2.63
C VAL A 440 -4.74 37.33 1.33
N GLN A 441 -3.55 37.49 0.79
CA GLN A 441 -3.06 36.69 -0.34
C GLN A 441 -2.03 35.69 0.18
N VAL A 442 -2.03 34.48 -0.40
CA VAL A 442 -1.10 33.40 -0.04
C VAL A 442 -0.34 32.93 -1.27
N THR A 443 0.98 32.85 -1.15
CA THR A 443 1.87 32.27 -2.17
C THR A 443 2.73 31.17 -1.55
N ASN A 444 3.08 30.17 -2.35
CA ASN A 444 3.99 29.12 -1.92
C ASN A 444 5.44 29.60 -2.03
N GLU A 445 6.18 29.41 -0.94
CA GLU A 445 7.60 29.72 -0.80
C GLU A 445 8.29 28.53 -0.07
N ARG A 446 9.16 28.80 0.90
CA ARG A 446 9.72 27.77 1.82
C ARG A 446 8.68 27.15 2.79
N GLY A 447 7.44 27.49 2.61
CA GLY A 447 6.20 27.16 3.24
C GLY A 447 5.13 27.96 2.53
N ILE A 448 4.38 28.81 3.26
CA ILE A 448 3.46 29.78 2.68
C ILE A 448 3.80 31.21 3.15
N ARG A 449 3.71 32.15 2.21
CA ARG A 449 3.78 33.57 2.49
C ARG A 449 2.38 34.17 2.48
N MET A 450 1.98 34.78 3.57
CA MET A 450 0.72 35.53 3.74
C MET A 450 1.01 37.00 3.59
N THR A 451 0.39 37.69 2.64
CA THR A 451 0.55 39.13 2.38
C THR A 451 -0.76 39.84 2.63
N THR A 452 -0.73 40.94 3.39
CA THR A 452 -1.93 41.75 3.72
C THR A 452 -1.64 43.21 3.91
N GLN A 453 -2.48 44.11 3.36
CA GLN A 453 -2.40 45.57 3.58
C GLN A 453 -3.09 46.01 4.88
N HIS A 454 -4.21 45.39 5.23
CA HIS A 454 -5.08 45.83 6.31
C HIS A 454 -5.25 44.80 7.43
N GLY A 455 -4.92 43.56 7.15
CA GLY A 455 -5.13 42.40 8.01
C GLY A 455 -5.92 41.33 7.28
N GLY A 456 -5.83 40.11 7.82
CA GLY A 456 -6.54 38.97 7.24
C GLY A 456 -6.36 37.70 8.06
N VAL A 457 -7.00 36.64 7.64
CA VAL A 457 -6.98 35.38 8.35
C VAL A 457 -6.69 34.23 7.37
N VAL A 458 -5.87 33.28 7.81
CA VAL A 458 -5.61 32.03 7.10
C VAL A 458 -5.88 30.87 8.06
N ARG A 459 -6.89 30.08 7.73
CA ARG A 459 -7.23 28.87 8.46
C ARG A 459 -6.60 27.68 7.77
N ILE A 460 -5.89 26.85 8.53
CA ILE A 460 -5.18 25.66 8.06
C ILE A 460 -5.80 24.43 8.71
N MET A 461 -6.22 23.46 7.90
CA MET A 461 -6.78 22.21 8.39
C MET A 461 -5.66 21.28 8.84
N LEU A 462 -5.85 20.64 10.01
CA LEU A 462 -4.91 19.67 10.61
C LEU A 462 -5.56 18.29 10.59
N ASN A 463 -5.59 17.69 9.41
CA ASN A 463 -6.17 16.37 9.20
C ASN A 463 -5.14 15.25 9.46
N ASP A 464 -5.59 14.01 9.47
CA ASP A 464 -4.80 12.77 9.42
C ASP A 464 -3.98 12.44 10.68
N VAL A 465 -4.22 13.11 11.80
CA VAL A 465 -3.62 12.76 13.09
C VAL A 465 -4.69 12.37 14.10
N PRO A 466 -4.36 11.50 15.08
CA PRO A 466 -5.31 11.10 16.12
C PRO A 466 -5.85 12.28 16.93
N GLU A 467 -7.08 12.17 17.39
CA GLU A 467 -7.64 13.09 18.38
C GLU A 467 -6.79 13.12 19.65
N GLY A 468 -6.74 14.26 20.33
CA GLY A 468 -5.99 14.43 21.56
C GLY A 468 -5.43 15.82 21.78
N LYS A 469 -4.62 15.96 22.81
CA LYS A 469 -3.98 17.23 23.19
C LYS A 469 -2.58 17.34 22.58
N TYR A 470 -2.30 18.51 22.01
CA TYR A 470 -1.03 18.78 21.32
C TYR A 470 -0.50 20.16 21.64
N LYS A 471 0.82 20.28 21.79
CA LYS A 471 1.51 21.55 21.65
C LYS A 471 1.61 21.91 20.19
N VAL A 472 1.32 23.16 19.84
CA VAL A 472 1.53 23.70 18.50
C VAL A 472 2.84 24.45 18.47
N LEU A 473 3.76 23.94 17.67
CA LEU A 473 5.05 24.58 17.39
C LEU A 473 5.06 25.01 15.94
N ILE A 474 5.67 26.15 15.62
CA ILE A 474 5.77 26.63 14.25
C ILE A 474 7.21 27.02 13.89
N ASN A 475 7.55 26.86 12.61
CA ASN A 475 8.73 27.48 12.02
C ASN A 475 8.27 28.66 11.17
N TYR A 476 8.91 29.81 11.33
CA TYR A 476 8.59 31.01 10.56
C TYR A 476 9.83 31.88 10.35
N PHE A 477 9.70 32.92 9.52
CA PHE A 477 10.81 33.83 9.22
C PHE A 477 10.50 35.24 9.66
N GLU A 478 11.42 35.84 10.45
CA GLU A 478 11.47 37.25 10.73
C GLU A 478 12.21 37.98 9.60
N LYS A 479 11.73 39.15 9.15
CA LYS A 479 12.33 39.89 8.01
C LYS A 479 11.94 41.37 8.00
N PRO A 480 12.60 42.26 7.20
CA PRO A 480 12.37 43.69 7.24
C PRO A 480 10.92 44.11 6.97
N ASN A 481 10.22 43.42 6.08
CA ASN A 481 8.81 43.64 5.79
C ASN A 481 7.88 42.68 6.54
N GLY A 482 8.33 42.16 7.69
CA GLY A 482 7.58 41.22 8.53
C GLY A 482 6.32 41.83 9.13
N ALA A 483 5.20 41.13 8.98
CA ALA A 483 3.91 41.46 9.62
C ALA A 483 3.84 40.91 11.05
N ASP A 484 2.81 41.33 11.81
CA ASP A 484 2.46 40.66 13.06
C ASP A 484 1.49 39.50 12.78
N PHE A 485 1.61 38.44 13.55
CA PHE A 485 0.65 37.34 13.52
C PHE A 485 0.17 36.94 14.92
N GLN A 486 -0.98 36.27 14.97
CA GLN A 486 -1.58 35.68 16.15
C GLN A 486 -2.25 34.36 15.79
N VAL A 487 -2.17 33.38 16.69
CA VAL A 487 -2.70 32.02 16.42
C VAL A 487 -3.94 31.74 17.26
N TRP A 488 -4.94 31.14 16.63
CA TRP A 488 -6.22 30.75 17.24
C TRP A 488 -6.61 29.33 16.91
N GLN A 489 -7.34 28.67 17.81
CA GLN A 489 -8.13 27.48 17.53
C GLN A 489 -9.61 27.82 17.72
N ARG A 490 -10.38 27.95 16.65
CA ARG A 490 -11.76 28.48 16.68
C ARG A 490 -11.84 29.83 17.42
N GLN A 491 -12.51 29.84 18.59
CA GLN A 491 -12.68 31.04 19.43
C GLN A 491 -11.61 31.15 20.53
N LYS A 492 -10.74 30.14 20.68
CA LYS A 492 -9.67 30.16 21.68
C LYS A 492 -8.42 30.81 21.09
N GLN A 493 -7.99 31.91 21.67
CA GLN A 493 -6.70 32.52 21.38
C GLN A 493 -5.59 31.65 21.97
N LEU A 494 -4.61 31.29 21.14
CA LEU A 494 -3.46 30.47 21.53
C LEU A 494 -2.24 31.32 21.85
N SER A 495 -2.00 32.40 21.07
CA SER A 495 -0.87 33.30 21.29
C SER A 495 -1.32 34.76 21.37
N GLY A 496 -0.50 35.64 21.99
CA GLY A 496 -0.56 37.07 21.74
C GLY A 496 -0.11 37.42 20.31
N TRP A 497 -0.13 38.71 19.97
CA TRP A 497 0.48 39.18 18.73
C TRP A 497 1.99 39.02 18.80
N ILE A 498 2.55 38.37 17.77
CA ILE A 498 3.98 38.11 17.59
C ILE A 498 4.45 38.91 16.37
N SER A 499 5.46 39.77 16.56
CA SER A 499 6.04 40.52 15.46
C SER A 499 7.10 39.70 14.74
N THR A 500 7.04 39.71 13.42
CA THR A 500 8.07 39.10 12.55
C THR A 500 8.96 40.15 11.88
N LYS A 501 8.82 41.45 12.27
CA LYS A 501 9.64 42.54 11.72
C LYS A 501 11.01 42.58 12.36
N LYS A 502 12.07 42.47 11.54
CA LYS A 502 13.49 42.49 11.92
C LYS A 502 14.33 43.15 10.83
N ASP A 503 15.47 43.74 11.19
CA ASP A 503 16.37 44.39 10.23
C ASP A 503 16.99 43.40 9.21
N LYS A 504 17.11 42.13 9.59
CA LYS A 504 17.64 41.04 8.74
C LYS A 504 16.73 39.82 8.83
N GLU A 505 16.76 38.99 7.79
CA GLU A 505 16.03 37.74 7.80
C GLU A 505 16.64 36.75 8.80
N VAL A 506 15.78 36.18 9.66
CA VAL A 506 16.12 35.18 10.68
C VAL A 506 15.07 34.07 10.67
N SER A 507 15.48 32.81 10.60
CA SER A 507 14.61 31.68 10.85
C SER A 507 14.31 31.52 12.33
N LYS A 508 13.07 31.23 12.64
CA LYS A 508 12.61 30.84 13.98
C LYS A 508 12.06 29.44 13.89
N ASP A 509 12.64 28.54 14.65
CA ASP A 509 12.30 27.13 14.60
C ASP A 509 11.67 26.67 15.89
N ARG A 510 10.61 25.83 15.76
CA ARG A 510 9.90 25.19 16.88
C ARG A 510 9.39 26.18 17.94
N VAL A 511 8.89 27.33 17.53
CA VAL A 511 8.31 28.30 18.45
C VAL A 511 6.94 27.83 18.93
N HIS A 512 6.79 27.63 20.24
CA HIS A 512 5.53 27.22 20.84
C HIS A 512 4.53 28.40 20.84
N VAL A 513 3.38 28.19 20.22
CA VAL A 513 2.33 29.20 20.07
C VAL A 513 1.06 28.88 20.86
N GLY A 514 1.01 27.73 21.53
CA GLY A 514 -0.06 27.33 22.43
C GLY A 514 -0.44 25.86 22.30
N ASP A 515 -1.39 25.43 23.13
CA ASP A 515 -1.86 24.06 23.19
C ASP A 515 -3.29 23.96 22.65
N ILE A 516 -3.51 22.90 21.83
CA ILE A 516 -4.79 22.61 21.21
C ILE A 516 -5.33 21.25 21.65
N ASN A 517 -6.64 21.10 21.55
CA ASN A 517 -7.30 19.81 21.60
C ASN A 517 -7.88 19.50 20.21
N LEU A 518 -7.34 18.51 19.54
CA LEU A 518 -7.84 18.06 18.24
C LEU A 518 -9.01 17.08 18.41
N THR A 519 -10.08 17.38 17.71
CA THR A 519 -11.25 16.51 17.51
C THR A 519 -11.73 16.72 16.07
N GLU A 520 -12.66 15.91 15.58
CA GLU A 520 -13.27 16.14 14.26
C GLU A 520 -13.79 17.57 14.08
N GLN A 521 -14.24 18.20 15.16
CA GLN A 521 -14.79 19.55 15.12
C GLN A 521 -13.75 20.66 15.31
N THR A 522 -12.56 20.36 15.86
CA THR A 522 -11.52 21.35 16.23
C THR A 522 -10.19 21.10 15.52
N ASN A 523 -10.22 20.50 14.34
CA ASN A 523 -9.06 20.08 13.54
C ASN A 523 -8.45 21.19 12.69
N SER A 524 -8.35 22.40 13.19
CA SER A 524 -7.72 23.51 12.45
C SER A 524 -7.10 24.54 13.38
N VAL A 525 -6.10 25.26 12.85
CA VAL A 525 -5.55 26.48 13.43
C VAL A 525 -5.78 27.66 12.49
N THR A 526 -5.96 28.84 13.05
CA THR A 526 -6.18 30.06 12.29
C THR A 526 -5.09 31.08 12.65
N PHE A 527 -4.41 31.57 11.63
CA PHE A 527 -3.45 32.66 11.73
C PHE A 527 -4.16 33.96 11.38
N HIS A 528 -4.22 34.89 12.35
CA HIS A 528 -4.58 36.25 12.10
C HIS A 528 -3.30 37.01 11.78
N VAL A 529 -3.28 37.76 10.70
CA VAL A 529 -2.12 38.55 10.24
C VAL A 529 -2.53 39.99 10.11
N ARG A 530 -1.69 40.90 10.56
CA ARG A 530 -1.90 42.36 10.41
C ARG A 530 -0.63 43.07 9.98
N ASN A 531 -0.78 44.18 9.28
CA ASN A 531 0.34 45.04 8.92
C ASN A 531 1.02 45.62 10.18
N ASN A 532 2.35 45.70 10.18
CA ASN A 532 3.16 46.27 11.22
C ASN A 532 4.05 47.37 10.64
N ASN A 533 3.56 48.64 10.67
CA ASN A 533 4.31 49.83 10.20
C ASN A 533 5.02 49.57 8.84
N GLY A 534 4.24 49.16 7.83
CA GLY A 534 4.73 48.84 6.52
C GLY A 534 5.26 47.40 6.32
N GLY A 535 5.30 46.61 7.39
CA GLY A 535 5.53 45.17 7.31
C GLY A 535 4.22 44.42 7.00
N ASP A 536 4.10 43.85 5.82
CA ASP A 536 2.87 43.32 5.28
C ASP A 536 2.94 41.78 5.01
N GLN A 537 4.06 41.13 5.34
CA GLN A 537 4.30 39.71 5.01
C GLN A 537 4.58 38.87 6.26
N PHE A 538 3.86 37.77 6.38
CA PHE A 538 4.18 36.69 7.32
C PHE A 538 4.49 35.42 6.54
N GLU A 539 5.64 34.79 6.79
CA GLU A 539 6.08 33.58 6.14
C GLU A 539 6.15 32.42 7.15
N LEU A 540 5.23 31.46 6.98
CA LEU A 540 5.09 30.26 7.80
C LEU A 540 5.75 29.08 7.10
N GLY A 541 6.77 28.50 7.73
CA GLY A 541 7.51 27.35 7.17
C GLY A 541 6.84 26.02 7.48
N LEU A 542 6.67 25.70 8.76
CA LEU A 542 6.11 24.40 9.20
C LEU A 542 5.13 24.63 10.36
N ILE A 543 4.19 23.68 10.50
CA ILE A 543 3.41 23.49 11.73
C ILE A 543 3.76 22.12 12.27
N ILE A 544 4.11 22.05 13.55
CA ILE A 544 4.50 20.83 14.24
C ILE A 544 3.54 20.64 15.41
N LEU A 545 2.95 19.46 15.48
CA LEU A 545 2.14 19.04 16.61
C LEU A 545 2.92 18.02 17.44
N GLU A 546 3.18 18.36 18.69
CA GLU A 546 3.81 17.45 19.66
C GLU A 546 2.75 16.95 20.64
N ARG A 547 2.52 15.64 20.67
CA ARG A 547 1.47 15.05 21.50
C ARG A 547 1.79 15.20 22.99
N ILE A 548 0.86 15.77 23.74
CA ILE A 548 0.94 15.87 25.19
C ILE A 548 0.53 14.51 25.77
N LYS A 549 1.44 13.86 26.49
CA LYS A 549 1.12 12.62 27.21
C LYS A 549 0.21 12.99 28.39
N GLU A 550 -0.88 12.29 28.52
CA GLU A 550 -1.77 12.38 29.68
C GLU A 550 -1.19 11.67 30.88
#